data_4993c1b8e35544fb8680cff8257fce85
#
_entry.id   4993c1b8e35544fb8680cff8257fce85
#
_cell.length_a   1.000
_cell.length_b   1.000
_cell.length_c   1.000
_cell.angle_alpha   90.00
_cell.angle_beta   90.00
_cell.angle_gamma   90.00
#
_symmetry.space_group_name_H-M   'P 1'
#
loop_
_entity.id
_entity.type
_entity.pdbx_description
1 polymer ?
#
loop_
_entity_poly.entity_id
_entity_poly.type
_entity_poly.pdbx_seq_one_letter_code
_entity_poly.pdbx_strand_id
1 'polypeptide(L)'
;MSRNSTTMIPKRIASIRFGLMDPTEIRKMSSVEVKTADTYKDDGHAYRQGLMDPHMGVIEPGLLCPTDNCKYDESPGHFGHIQLELPVIHIGFVNLIKTALKATCNSCSKILLHDADGTHPSNPGLSEQDYYRARVRDIITKHGVGSTEFSKIIKEIEKKTSEAKRTICMHCKSQQGKIVLDKPTTFKENIAAQGGGKATERKLNARDIREWLQGIPKEHLIFLGMNKENRPEWIILKVLPVPPITVRPSITLDSGDRSEDDLTHKLVDVLRINQRLRENRDAGAPQLIVEDLWELLQYHVTTYFDNQTSGIPPARHRSGRTLKTLTQRLKGKEGRFRSNLSGKRVNSVSYTHLTLPTSYAV
;
A
#
# COMPACT_ATOMS: atom_id res chain seq x y z
N MET A 1 2.39 -43.19 -14.75
CA MET A 1 3.22 -42.28 -13.94
C MET A 1 2.47 -41.99 -12.64
N SER A 2 2.99 -42.48 -11.50
CA SER A 2 2.31 -42.40 -10.22
C SER A 2 2.25 -40.94 -9.74
N ARG A 3 1.06 -40.42 -9.49
CA ARG A 3 0.87 -39.19 -8.74
C ARG A 3 1.39 -39.44 -7.32
N ASN A 4 2.50 -38.81 -6.96
CA ASN A 4 2.91 -38.73 -5.57
C ASN A 4 1.83 -37.90 -4.84
N SER A 5 0.90 -38.61 -4.23
CA SER A 5 0.01 -38.03 -3.24
C SER A 5 0.85 -37.67 -2.03
N THR A 6 1.40 -36.47 -2.03
CA THR A 6 1.86 -35.80 -0.82
C THR A 6 0.65 -35.70 0.09
N THR A 7 0.57 -36.56 1.09
CA THR A 7 -0.44 -36.53 2.14
C THR A 7 -0.35 -35.12 2.78
N MET A 8 -1.23 -34.22 2.36
CA MET A 8 -1.35 -32.90 2.97
C MET A 8 -1.90 -33.10 4.38
N ILE A 9 -1.01 -33.07 5.37
CA ILE A 9 -1.42 -33.01 6.77
C ILE A 9 -2.23 -31.71 6.94
N PRO A 10 -3.49 -31.78 7.36
CA PRO A 10 -4.33 -30.60 7.53
C PRO A 10 -3.69 -29.67 8.56
N LYS A 11 -3.27 -28.50 8.12
CA LYS A 11 -2.67 -27.47 8.99
C LYS A 11 -3.77 -26.53 9.47
N ARG A 12 -3.78 -26.20 10.77
CA ARG A 12 -4.61 -25.16 11.33
C ARG A 12 -3.87 -23.84 11.31
N ILE A 13 -4.55 -22.76 10.91
CA ILE A 13 -4.03 -21.40 11.02
C ILE A 13 -4.03 -21.03 12.50
N ALA A 14 -2.84 -20.78 13.08
CA ALA A 14 -2.68 -20.38 14.47
C ALA A 14 -2.76 -18.86 14.63
N SER A 15 -2.19 -18.11 13.70
CA SER A 15 -2.20 -16.64 13.74
C SER A 15 -2.06 -16.05 12.34
N ILE A 16 -2.56 -14.83 12.17
CA ILE A 16 -2.39 -14.02 10.96
C ILE A 16 -1.59 -12.78 11.35
N ARG A 17 -0.50 -12.53 10.66
CA ARG A 17 0.31 -11.31 10.84
C ARG A 17 0.18 -10.44 9.60
N PHE A 18 -0.13 -9.17 9.82
CA PHE A 18 -0.13 -8.16 8.78
C PHE A 18 1.24 -7.49 8.73
N GLY A 19 1.79 -7.35 7.54
CA GLY A 19 3.09 -6.72 7.32
C GLY A 19 3.16 -6.03 5.97
N LEU A 20 4.25 -5.31 5.75
CA LEU A 20 4.57 -4.73 4.46
C LEU A 20 5.25 -5.79 3.60
N MET A 21 4.87 -5.86 2.33
CA MET A 21 5.51 -6.78 1.39
C MET A 21 6.75 -6.14 0.77
N ASP A 22 7.84 -6.90 0.81
CA ASP A 22 9.06 -6.54 0.08
C ASP A 22 8.81 -6.67 -1.44
N PRO A 23 9.38 -5.80 -2.28
CA PRO A 23 9.37 -5.94 -3.73
C PRO A 23 9.83 -7.32 -4.24
N THR A 24 10.76 -7.98 -3.53
CA THR A 24 11.21 -9.35 -3.87
C THR A 24 10.15 -10.40 -3.57
N GLU A 25 9.40 -10.25 -2.47
CA GLU A 25 8.28 -11.12 -2.12
C GLU A 25 7.13 -10.99 -3.11
N ILE A 26 6.80 -9.75 -3.53
CA ILE A 26 5.77 -9.50 -4.55
C ILE A 26 6.13 -10.22 -5.86
N ARG A 27 7.40 -10.15 -6.30
CA ARG A 27 7.85 -10.87 -7.50
C ARG A 27 7.79 -12.39 -7.35
N LYS A 28 8.15 -12.92 -6.18
CA LYS A 28 8.08 -14.36 -5.90
C LYS A 28 6.65 -14.89 -5.87
N MET A 29 5.72 -14.10 -5.35
CA MET A 29 4.29 -14.45 -5.29
C MET A 29 3.64 -14.37 -6.68
N SER A 30 4.19 -13.55 -7.56
CA SER A 30 3.61 -13.26 -8.88
C SER A 30 3.87 -14.39 -9.87
N SER A 31 2.82 -14.81 -10.58
CA SER A 31 2.90 -15.77 -11.67
C SER A 31 3.39 -15.14 -12.98
N VAL A 32 3.15 -13.84 -13.19
CA VAL A 32 3.49 -13.15 -14.44
C VAL A 32 3.82 -11.67 -14.20
N GLU A 33 4.79 -11.16 -14.96
CA GLU A 33 5.04 -9.73 -15.07
C GLU A 33 4.15 -9.12 -16.15
N VAL A 34 3.29 -8.17 -15.79
CA VAL A 34 2.39 -7.50 -16.72
C VAL A 34 3.12 -6.31 -17.36
N LYS A 35 3.28 -6.35 -18.68
CA LYS A 35 4.04 -5.35 -19.46
C LYS A 35 3.16 -4.54 -20.39
N THR A 36 2.10 -5.15 -20.95
CA THR A 36 1.23 -4.52 -21.93
C THR A 36 -0.11 -4.12 -21.32
N ALA A 37 -0.63 -2.99 -21.77
CA ALA A 37 -1.93 -2.49 -21.35
C ALA A 37 -3.09 -3.17 -22.09
N ASP A 38 -2.78 -3.86 -23.20
CA ASP A 38 -3.78 -4.53 -24.03
C ASP A 38 -4.32 -5.78 -23.33
N THR A 39 -5.61 -5.98 -23.43
CA THR A 39 -6.31 -7.07 -22.71
C THR A 39 -6.57 -8.26 -23.60
N TYR A 40 -7.20 -8.05 -24.76
CA TYR A 40 -7.57 -9.11 -25.70
C TYR A 40 -7.17 -8.74 -27.13
N LYS A 41 -6.84 -9.77 -27.92
CA LYS A 41 -6.63 -9.68 -29.35
C LYS A 41 -7.94 -9.69 -30.10
N ASP A 42 -7.92 -9.40 -31.38
CA ASP A 42 -9.09 -9.45 -32.28
C ASP A 42 -9.68 -10.85 -32.38
N ASP A 43 -8.87 -11.89 -32.15
CA ASP A 43 -9.29 -13.30 -32.10
C ASP A 43 -9.98 -13.70 -30.78
N GLY A 44 -10.15 -12.76 -29.84
CA GLY A 44 -10.74 -12.97 -28.52
C GLY A 44 -9.79 -13.58 -27.48
N HIS A 45 -8.57 -13.96 -27.88
CA HIS A 45 -7.60 -14.49 -26.94
C HIS A 45 -6.88 -13.38 -26.13
N ALA A 46 -6.62 -13.63 -24.86
CA ALA A 46 -5.91 -12.69 -24.02
C ALA A 46 -4.43 -12.53 -24.46
N TYR A 47 -3.90 -11.30 -24.34
CA TYR A 47 -2.49 -11.06 -24.57
C TYR A 47 -1.64 -11.71 -23.46
N ARG A 48 -0.55 -12.39 -23.87
CA ARG A 48 0.47 -12.85 -22.92
C ARG A 48 1.20 -11.65 -22.33
N GLN A 49 1.50 -11.70 -21.05
CA GLN A 49 2.06 -10.57 -20.28
C GLN A 49 1.14 -9.32 -20.29
N GLY A 50 -0.14 -9.50 -20.62
CA GLY A 50 -1.19 -8.49 -20.51
C GLY A 50 -1.94 -8.59 -19.20
N LEU A 51 -2.88 -7.66 -19.00
CA LEU A 51 -3.71 -7.63 -17.79
C LEU A 51 -4.63 -8.84 -17.64
N MET A 52 -4.97 -9.52 -18.75
CA MET A 52 -5.86 -10.69 -18.76
C MET A 52 -5.10 -12.00 -19.05
N ASP A 53 -3.79 -12.04 -18.77
CA ASP A 53 -2.96 -13.21 -18.99
C ASP A 53 -3.49 -14.42 -18.21
N PRO A 54 -3.77 -15.57 -18.85
CA PRO A 54 -4.33 -16.77 -18.21
C PRO A 54 -3.50 -17.32 -17.03
N HIS A 55 -2.21 -16.98 -16.92
CA HIS A 55 -1.40 -17.34 -15.76
C HIS A 55 -1.87 -16.69 -14.44
N MET A 56 -2.68 -15.62 -14.51
CA MET A 56 -3.32 -15.02 -13.33
C MET A 56 -4.68 -15.62 -12.99
N GLY A 57 -5.10 -16.66 -13.68
CA GLY A 57 -6.38 -17.33 -13.53
C GLY A 57 -7.21 -17.26 -14.81
N VAL A 58 -8.22 -18.09 -14.89
CA VAL A 58 -9.16 -18.17 -16.01
C VAL A 58 -10.58 -17.95 -15.52
N ILE A 59 -11.41 -17.33 -16.35
CA ILE A 59 -12.83 -17.06 -16.07
C ILE A 59 -13.76 -17.73 -17.08
N GLU A 60 -13.25 -18.16 -18.24
CA GLU A 60 -14.05 -18.80 -19.28
C GLU A 60 -14.14 -20.32 -19.03
N PRO A 61 -15.37 -20.88 -19.14
CA PRO A 61 -15.55 -22.34 -19.06
C PRO A 61 -14.75 -23.07 -20.14
N GLY A 62 -14.10 -24.16 -19.77
CA GLY A 62 -13.30 -24.97 -20.68
C GLY A 62 -11.83 -24.62 -20.79
N LEU A 63 -11.40 -23.48 -20.25
CA LEU A 63 -9.99 -23.14 -20.14
C LEU A 63 -9.40 -23.65 -18.81
N LEU A 64 -8.13 -24.04 -18.86
CA LEU A 64 -7.33 -24.39 -17.69
C LEU A 64 -6.31 -23.27 -17.40
N CYS A 65 -6.14 -22.96 -16.14
CA CYS A 65 -5.11 -22.02 -15.73
C CYS A 65 -3.72 -22.65 -15.91
N PRO A 66 -2.80 -22.06 -16.68
CA PRO A 66 -1.48 -22.66 -16.92
C PRO A 66 -0.60 -22.76 -15.66
N THR A 67 -0.91 -22.02 -14.60
CA THR A 67 -0.11 -21.98 -13.36
C THR A 67 -0.42 -23.15 -12.45
N ASP A 68 -1.69 -23.50 -12.26
CA ASP A 68 -2.15 -24.56 -11.34
C ASP A 68 -2.87 -25.73 -12.02
N ASN A 69 -3.13 -25.63 -13.34
CA ASN A 69 -3.89 -26.59 -14.14
C ASN A 69 -5.32 -26.83 -13.63
N CYS A 70 -5.88 -25.87 -12.88
CA CYS A 70 -7.25 -25.92 -12.38
C CYS A 70 -8.22 -25.22 -13.32
N LYS A 71 -9.51 -25.60 -13.22
CA LYS A 71 -10.60 -24.93 -13.93
C LYS A 71 -10.96 -23.62 -13.25
N TYR A 72 -11.81 -22.82 -13.92
CA TYR A 72 -12.24 -21.51 -13.46
C TYR A 72 -12.98 -21.54 -12.10
N ASP A 73 -13.65 -22.63 -11.74
CA ASP A 73 -14.39 -22.83 -10.49
C ASP A 73 -13.52 -23.39 -9.34
N GLU A 74 -12.38 -23.98 -9.66
CA GLU A 74 -11.47 -24.57 -8.70
C GLU A 74 -10.29 -23.64 -8.33
N SER A 75 -9.82 -22.80 -9.29
CA SER A 75 -8.68 -21.92 -9.09
C SER A 75 -9.09 -20.61 -8.43
N PRO A 76 -8.44 -20.21 -7.32
CA PRO A 76 -8.62 -18.87 -6.74
C PRO A 76 -7.99 -17.77 -7.59
N GLY A 77 -7.17 -18.12 -8.59
CA GLY A 77 -6.35 -17.23 -9.38
C GLY A 77 -5.03 -16.87 -8.71
N HIS A 78 -4.12 -16.27 -9.48
CA HIS A 78 -2.77 -15.95 -9.08
C HIS A 78 -2.49 -14.46 -9.26
N PHE A 79 -1.66 -13.90 -8.38
CA PHE A 79 -1.21 -12.52 -8.52
C PHE A 79 -0.25 -12.36 -9.68
N GLY A 80 -0.36 -11.25 -10.38
CA GLY A 80 0.67 -10.71 -11.26
C GLY A 80 1.39 -9.54 -10.61
N HIS A 81 2.35 -8.93 -11.32
CA HIS A 81 2.97 -7.70 -10.86
C HIS A 81 3.29 -6.76 -12.02
N ILE A 82 3.32 -5.47 -11.73
CA ILE A 82 3.80 -4.42 -12.63
C ILE A 82 5.08 -3.83 -12.03
N GLN A 83 6.15 -3.83 -12.82
CA GLN A 83 7.38 -3.13 -12.46
C GLN A 83 7.20 -1.64 -12.73
N LEU A 84 7.19 -0.83 -11.67
CA LEU A 84 7.11 0.63 -11.81
C LEU A 84 8.48 1.20 -12.18
N GLU A 85 8.50 2.11 -13.11
CA GLU A 85 9.72 2.74 -13.62
C GLU A 85 10.33 3.69 -12.59
N LEU A 86 9.48 4.43 -11.90
CA LEU A 86 9.85 5.28 -10.79
C LEU A 86 9.05 4.89 -9.52
N PRO A 87 9.65 5.07 -8.33
CA PRO A 87 8.98 4.73 -7.08
C PRO A 87 7.77 5.63 -6.83
N VAL A 88 6.72 5.06 -6.23
CA VAL A 88 5.44 5.73 -5.97
C VAL A 88 5.06 5.57 -4.50
N ILE A 89 4.51 6.61 -3.89
CA ILE A 89 4.07 6.62 -2.49
C ILE A 89 2.73 5.89 -2.37
N HIS A 90 2.64 4.95 -1.43
CA HIS A 90 1.38 4.29 -1.12
C HIS A 90 0.50 5.20 -0.25
N ILE A 91 -0.68 5.59 -0.78
CA ILE A 91 -1.59 6.58 -0.14
C ILE A 91 -2.03 6.17 1.27
N GLY A 92 -2.24 4.89 1.53
CA GLY A 92 -2.68 4.38 2.83
C GLY A 92 -1.68 4.61 3.97
N PHE A 93 -0.41 4.86 3.66
CA PHE A 93 0.66 5.02 4.65
C PHE A 93 1.26 6.42 4.71
N VAL A 94 0.65 7.41 4.07
CA VAL A 94 1.15 8.79 4.03
C VAL A 94 1.35 9.38 5.43
N ASN A 95 0.45 9.11 6.36
CA ASN A 95 0.57 9.58 7.74
C ASN A 95 1.78 8.93 8.45
N LEU A 96 2.03 7.65 8.22
CA LEU A 96 3.19 6.94 8.78
C LEU A 96 4.50 7.51 8.21
N ILE A 97 4.53 7.78 6.90
CA ILE A 97 5.67 8.45 6.25
C ILE A 97 5.90 9.83 6.88
N LYS A 98 4.84 10.62 7.04
CA LYS A 98 4.93 11.94 7.69
C LYS A 98 5.51 11.87 9.09
N THR A 99 5.04 10.92 9.91
CA THR A 99 5.56 10.69 11.26
C THR A 99 7.03 10.26 11.23
N ALA A 100 7.41 9.34 10.34
CA ALA A 100 8.77 8.88 10.19
C ALA A 100 9.72 10.02 9.77
N LEU A 101 9.36 10.81 8.77
CA LEU A 101 10.16 11.95 8.31
C LEU A 101 10.32 13.04 9.36
N LYS A 102 9.30 13.31 10.18
CA LYS A 102 9.37 14.26 11.29
C LYS A 102 10.20 13.77 12.46
N ALA A 103 10.21 12.46 12.69
CA ALA A 103 10.89 11.86 13.83
C ALA A 103 12.36 11.56 13.56
N THR A 104 12.81 11.58 12.31
CA THR A 104 14.15 11.18 11.90
C THR A 104 14.91 12.33 11.21
N CYS A 105 16.22 12.27 11.26
CA CYS A 105 17.10 13.25 10.63
C CYS A 105 17.12 13.08 9.11
N ASN A 106 17.13 14.20 8.37
CA ASN A 106 17.20 14.23 6.91
C ASN A 106 18.55 13.75 6.33
N SER A 107 19.64 13.82 7.11
CA SER A 107 21.00 13.48 6.65
C SER A 107 21.45 12.10 7.13
N CYS A 108 21.29 11.77 8.42
CA CYS A 108 21.75 10.51 8.99
C CYS A 108 20.65 9.47 9.24
N SER A 109 19.39 9.82 8.99
CA SER A 109 18.19 8.97 9.16
C SER A 109 17.99 8.39 10.58
N LYS A 110 18.78 8.83 11.57
CA LYS A 110 18.59 8.43 12.97
C LYS A 110 17.44 9.19 13.60
N ILE A 111 16.81 8.58 14.63
CA ILE A 111 15.74 9.25 15.37
C ILE A 111 16.25 10.50 16.11
N LEU A 112 15.42 11.54 16.16
CA LEU A 112 15.75 12.80 16.83
C LEU A 112 15.50 12.74 18.34
N LEU A 113 16.03 11.72 19.01
CA LEU A 113 16.09 11.53 20.45
C LEU A 113 17.55 11.48 20.91
N HIS A 114 17.83 12.02 22.09
CA HIS A 114 19.17 11.98 22.65
C HIS A 114 19.59 10.55 23.02
N ASP A 115 20.81 10.21 22.64
CA ASP A 115 21.45 8.91 22.90
C ASP A 115 22.43 8.97 24.08
N ALA A 116 22.79 10.16 24.53
CA ALA A 116 23.72 10.35 25.66
C ALA A 116 22.99 10.10 26.98
N ASP A 117 23.66 9.42 27.90
CA ASP A 117 23.20 9.20 29.28
C ASP A 117 22.92 10.51 30.00
N GLY A 118 21.92 10.50 30.88
CA GLY A 118 21.54 11.66 31.65
C GLY A 118 20.73 12.72 30.93
N THR A 119 20.28 12.45 29.70
CA THR A 119 19.50 13.42 28.92
C THR A 119 18.01 13.39 29.20
N HIS A 120 17.51 12.37 29.88
CA HIS A 120 16.06 12.29 30.19
C HIS A 120 15.70 13.11 31.43
N PRO A 121 14.76 14.07 31.35
CA PRO A 121 14.47 15.02 32.46
C PRO A 121 13.97 14.33 33.75
N SER A 122 13.28 13.22 33.65
CA SER A 122 12.69 12.50 34.79
C SER A 122 13.53 11.32 35.29
N ASN A 123 14.60 10.92 34.55
CA ASN A 123 15.48 9.81 34.91
C ASN A 123 16.94 10.16 34.54
N PRO A 124 17.71 10.80 35.45
CA PRO A 124 19.05 11.30 35.16
C PRO A 124 20.11 10.22 34.91
N GLY A 125 19.76 8.93 35.01
CA GLY A 125 20.64 7.81 34.70
C GLY A 125 20.43 7.15 33.35
N LEU A 126 19.44 7.60 32.55
CA LEU A 126 19.10 6.98 31.28
C LEU A 126 19.16 7.98 30.11
N SER A 127 19.47 7.49 28.92
CA SER A 127 19.31 8.27 27.70
C SER A 127 17.79 8.39 27.35
N GLU A 128 17.41 9.43 26.59
CA GLU A 128 16.02 9.53 26.08
C GLU A 128 15.65 8.29 25.26
N GLN A 129 16.56 7.78 24.43
CA GLN A 129 16.30 6.61 23.61
C GLN A 129 16.06 5.37 24.46
N ASP A 130 16.88 5.11 25.47
CA ASP A 130 16.72 3.91 26.32
C ASP A 130 15.48 3.97 27.17
N TYR A 131 15.11 5.15 27.69
CA TYR A 131 13.87 5.34 28.41
C TYR A 131 12.64 4.99 27.55
N TYR A 132 12.53 5.57 26.35
CA TYR A 132 11.41 5.29 25.47
C TYR A 132 11.43 3.85 24.94
N ARG A 133 12.62 3.29 24.68
CA ARG A 133 12.77 1.89 24.24
C ARG A 133 12.27 0.91 25.30
N ALA A 134 12.63 1.10 26.55
CA ALA A 134 12.17 0.28 27.67
C ALA A 134 10.65 0.39 27.87
N ARG A 135 10.11 1.61 27.81
CA ARG A 135 8.68 1.89 27.99
C ARG A 135 7.83 1.31 26.87
N VAL A 136 8.28 1.41 25.61
CA VAL A 136 7.59 0.80 24.47
C VAL A 136 7.59 -0.73 24.58
N ARG A 137 8.71 -1.35 24.96
CA ARG A 137 8.80 -2.81 25.19
C ARG A 137 7.86 -3.27 26.28
N ASP A 138 7.81 -2.56 27.40
CA ASP A 138 6.92 -2.87 28.53
C ASP A 138 5.42 -2.82 28.11
N ILE A 139 5.04 -1.80 27.33
CA ILE A 139 3.68 -1.68 26.78
C ILE A 139 3.36 -2.81 25.80
N ILE A 140 4.30 -3.16 24.91
CA ILE A 140 4.11 -4.28 23.97
C ILE A 140 3.91 -5.59 24.73
N THR A 141 4.68 -5.80 25.81
CA THR A 141 4.57 -7.04 26.62
C THR A 141 3.26 -7.10 27.40
N LYS A 142 2.79 -5.98 27.95
CA LYS A 142 1.58 -5.94 28.80
C LYS A 142 0.27 -5.86 28.01
N HIS A 143 0.24 -5.06 26.95
CA HIS A 143 -0.98 -4.68 26.24
C HIS A 143 -1.00 -5.12 24.78
N GLY A 144 0.15 -5.50 24.23
CA GLY A 144 0.30 -5.87 22.82
C GLY A 144 0.44 -4.70 21.87
N VAL A 145 0.88 -5.02 20.65
CA VAL A 145 0.97 -4.08 19.53
C VAL A 145 -0.45 -3.73 19.06
N GLY A 146 -0.76 -2.43 18.93
CA GLY A 146 -2.08 -1.97 18.49
C GLY A 146 -3.03 -1.56 19.63
N SER A 147 -2.58 -1.67 20.89
CA SER A 147 -3.33 -1.15 22.05
C SER A 147 -3.43 0.39 22.03
N THR A 148 -4.39 0.93 22.78
CA THR A 148 -4.54 2.39 22.95
C THR A 148 -3.32 3.00 23.62
N GLU A 149 -2.71 2.29 24.56
CA GLU A 149 -1.49 2.66 25.29
C GLU A 149 -0.29 2.71 24.36
N PHE A 150 -0.16 1.73 23.47
CA PHE A 150 0.86 1.72 22.44
C PHE A 150 0.73 2.93 21.49
N SER A 151 -0.49 3.24 21.06
CA SER A 151 -0.75 4.41 20.20
C SER A 151 -0.45 5.73 20.92
N LYS A 152 -0.69 5.81 22.22
CA LYS A 152 -0.38 7.01 23.03
C LYS A 152 1.12 7.25 23.14
N ILE A 153 1.93 6.21 23.40
CA ILE A 153 3.37 6.37 23.53
C ILE A 153 4.02 6.74 22.18
N ILE A 154 3.56 6.16 21.08
CA ILE A 154 4.07 6.54 19.75
C ILE A 154 3.77 8.02 19.43
N LYS A 155 2.57 8.51 19.76
CA LYS A 155 2.23 9.94 19.63
C LYS A 155 3.05 10.83 20.56
N GLU A 156 3.37 10.37 21.78
CA GLU A 156 4.26 11.09 22.70
C GLU A 156 5.66 11.22 22.09
N ILE A 157 6.21 10.15 21.54
CA ILE A 157 7.50 10.16 20.85
C ILE A 157 7.46 11.09 19.63
N GLU A 158 6.41 11.01 18.81
CA GLU A 158 6.21 11.90 17.64
C GLU A 158 6.19 13.37 18.06
N LYS A 159 5.46 13.72 19.12
CA LYS A 159 5.41 15.06 19.67
C LYS A 159 6.78 15.52 20.14
N LYS A 160 7.48 14.66 20.87
CA LYS A 160 8.81 14.94 21.42
C LYS A 160 9.84 15.19 20.32
N THR A 161 9.86 14.36 19.27
CA THR A 161 10.79 14.48 18.15
C THR A 161 10.47 15.67 17.24
N SER A 162 9.21 16.10 17.13
CA SER A 162 8.77 17.23 16.31
C SER A 162 8.72 18.57 17.06
N GLU A 163 9.22 18.65 18.29
CA GLU A 163 9.27 19.90 19.03
C GLU A 163 10.13 20.96 18.30
N ALA A 164 9.64 22.21 18.28
CA ALA A 164 10.29 23.31 17.58
C ALA A 164 11.74 23.60 18.00
N LYS A 165 12.15 23.10 19.16
CA LYS A 165 13.52 23.22 19.67
C LYS A 165 14.54 22.28 19.01
N ARG A 166 14.06 21.27 18.26
CA ARG A 166 14.91 20.24 17.63
C ARG A 166 15.22 20.58 16.18
N THR A 167 15.74 21.80 15.95
CA THR A 167 16.14 22.27 14.63
C THR A 167 17.50 21.72 14.17
N ILE A 168 18.26 21.13 15.07
CA ILE A 168 19.59 20.56 14.81
C ILE A 168 19.59 19.09 15.24
N CYS A 169 20.11 18.22 14.38
CA CYS A 169 20.28 16.81 14.69
C CYS A 169 21.35 16.63 15.78
N MET A 170 21.07 15.81 16.78
CA MET A 170 21.97 15.53 17.90
C MET A 170 23.14 14.64 17.51
N HIS A 171 22.96 13.82 16.46
CA HIS A 171 23.96 12.85 16.01
C HIS A 171 24.95 13.45 14.98
N CYS A 172 24.42 14.11 13.93
CA CYS A 172 25.23 14.64 12.82
C CYS A 172 25.30 16.17 12.77
N LYS A 173 24.60 16.87 13.69
CA LYS A 173 24.55 18.34 13.79
C LYS A 173 23.98 19.04 12.55
N SER A 174 23.36 18.31 11.62
CA SER A 174 22.70 18.89 10.45
C SER A 174 21.43 19.65 10.85
N GLN A 175 21.12 20.72 10.14
CA GLN A 175 19.90 21.47 10.33
C GLN A 175 18.69 20.66 9.81
N GLN A 176 17.62 20.62 10.60
CA GLN A 176 16.39 19.93 10.26
C GLN A 176 15.35 20.89 9.74
N GLY A 177 14.70 20.53 8.62
CA GLY A 177 13.59 21.28 8.07
C GLY A 177 12.24 20.83 8.64
N LYS A 178 11.27 21.73 8.60
CA LYS A 178 9.89 21.38 8.96
C LYS A 178 9.23 20.63 7.81
N ILE A 179 8.81 19.40 8.06
CA ILE A 179 8.11 18.58 7.06
C ILE A 179 6.63 18.94 7.02
N VAL A 180 6.16 19.34 5.84
CA VAL A 180 4.77 19.70 5.56
C VAL A 180 4.24 18.76 4.47
N LEU A 181 3.00 18.30 4.64
CA LEU A 181 2.25 17.58 3.61
C LEU A 181 1.38 18.61 2.88
N ASP A 182 1.69 18.89 1.64
CA ASP A 182 0.98 19.87 0.80
C ASP A 182 -0.27 19.23 0.15
N LYS A 183 -0.05 18.23 -0.69
CA LYS A 183 -1.10 17.39 -1.27
C LYS A 183 -1.02 16.00 -0.63
N PRO A 184 -2.02 15.14 -0.82
CA PRO A 184 -2.04 13.81 -0.17
C PRO A 184 -0.77 12.98 -0.33
N THR A 185 0.03 13.22 -1.37
CA THR A 185 1.26 12.47 -1.67
C THR A 185 2.48 13.35 -1.90
N THR A 186 2.37 14.68 -1.68
CA THR A 186 3.48 15.62 -1.90
C THR A 186 4.01 16.11 -0.57
N PHE A 187 5.26 15.80 -0.27
CA PHE A 187 5.96 16.26 0.91
C PHE A 187 6.89 17.42 0.56
N LYS A 188 6.95 18.41 1.44
CA LYS A 188 7.83 19.55 1.36
C LYS A 188 8.63 19.70 2.65
N GLU A 189 9.89 20.01 2.51
CA GLU A 189 10.78 20.34 3.62
C GLU A 189 11.05 21.85 3.60
N ASN A 190 10.69 22.53 4.68
CA ASN A 190 10.92 23.96 4.86
C ASN A 190 12.11 24.14 5.80
N ILE A 191 13.23 24.53 5.24
CA ILE A 191 14.47 24.80 6.00
C ILE A 191 14.50 26.29 6.31
N ALA A 192 14.57 26.65 7.60
CA ALA A 192 14.70 28.03 8.02
C ALA A 192 16.06 28.59 7.58
N ALA A 193 16.07 29.75 6.96
CA ALA A 193 17.32 30.40 6.58
C ALA A 193 18.08 30.86 7.81
N GLN A 194 19.37 30.61 7.85
CA GLN A 194 20.27 31.22 8.85
C GLN A 194 20.47 32.68 8.49
N GLY A 195 20.20 33.61 9.44
CA GLY A 195 20.50 35.02 9.25
C GLY A 195 19.46 35.90 8.61
N GLY A 196 18.14 35.56 8.69
CA GLY A 196 17.06 36.48 8.25
C GLY A 196 16.70 36.41 6.77
N GLY A 197 17.20 35.44 6.03
CA GLY A 197 16.80 35.15 4.64
C GLY A 197 15.43 34.46 4.53
N LYS A 198 14.92 34.30 3.31
CA LYS A 198 13.70 33.55 3.06
C LYS A 198 13.93 32.04 3.33
N ALA A 199 12.98 31.38 3.98
CA ALA A 199 12.98 29.92 4.15
C ALA A 199 13.05 29.24 2.78
N THR A 200 13.95 28.26 2.66
CA THR A 200 14.06 27.45 1.43
C THR A 200 13.09 26.30 1.50
N GLU A 201 12.20 26.22 0.51
CA GLU A 201 11.24 25.12 0.35
C GLU A 201 11.82 24.09 -0.63
N ARG A 202 11.95 22.85 -0.20
CA ARG A 202 12.39 21.72 -1.02
C ARG A 202 11.24 20.70 -1.17
N LYS A 203 10.84 20.41 -2.41
CA LYS A 203 9.91 19.31 -2.69
C LYS A 203 10.67 17.97 -2.55
N LEU A 204 10.13 17.04 -1.77
CA LEU A 204 10.69 15.71 -1.58
C LEU A 204 10.03 14.75 -2.58
N ASN A 205 10.83 14.16 -3.44
CA ASN A 205 10.38 13.14 -4.38
C ASN A 205 10.26 11.77 -3.68
N ALA A 206 9.47 10.86 -4.25
CA ALA A 206 9.33 9.52 -3.69
C ALA A 206 10.65 8.75 -3.61
N ARG A 207 11.63 9.06 -4.48
CA ARG A 207 12.99 8.52 -4.41
C ARG A 207 13.73 9.02 -3.16
N ASP A 208 13.73 10.34 -2.92
CA ASP A 208 14.38 10.96 -1.76
C ASP A 208 13.79 10.41 -0.45
N ILE A 209 12.45 10.30 -0.39
CA ILE A 209 11.75 9.73 0.77
C ILE A 209 12.15 8.27 0.97
N ARG A 210 12.26 7.50 -0.10
CA ARG A 210 12.66 6.09 -0.01
C ARG A 210 14.09 5.94 0.52
N GLU A 211 15.03 6.72 0.01
CA GLU A 211 16.43 6.73 0.46
C GLU A 211 16.52 7.12 1.93
N TRP A 212 15.77 8.14 2.34
CA TRP A 212 15.70 8.55 3.75
C TRP A 212 15.16 7.41 4.63
N LEU A 213 14.03 6.78 4.26
CA LEU A 213 13.45 5.68 5.03
C LEU A 213 14.35 4.45 5.07
N GLN A 214 15.09 4.18 3.98
CA GLN A 214 16.04 3.08 3.90
C GLN A 214 17.22 3.26 4.85
N GLY A 215 17.64 4.51 5.11
CA GLY A 215 18.70 4.85 6.05
C GLY A 215 18.33 4.63 7.51
N ILE A 216 17.04 4.46 7.86
CA ILE A 216 16.61 4.32 9.26
C ILE A 216 17.15 2.99 9.86
N PRO A 217 17.91 3.05 10.98
CA PRO A 217 18.43 1.86 11.65
C PRO A 217 17.28 0.96 12.16
N LYS A 218 17.46 -0.35 12.06
CA LYS A 218 16.44 -1.34 12.51
C LYS A 218 16.04 -1.17 13.98
N GLU A 219 16.97 -0.70 14.80
CA GLU A 219 16.73 -0.48 16.24
C GLU A 219 15.81 0.70 16.52
N HIS A 220 15.72 1.67 15.58
CA HIS A 220 14.90 2.86 15.71
C HIS A 220 13.45 2.64 15.24
N LEU A 221 13.16 1.54 14.54
CA LEU A 221 11.80 1.24 14.04
C LEU A 221 10.76 1.09 15.16
N ILE A 222 11.20 0.64 16.33
CA ILE A 222 10.34 0.51 17.51
C ILE A 222 9.71 1.84 17.93
N PHE A 223 10.44 2.96 17.78
CA PHE A 223 9.95 4.30 18.11
C PHE A 223 8.91 4.83 17.12
N LEU A 224 8.89 4.25 15.91
CA LEU A 224 7.88 4.55 14.88
C LEU A 224 6.68 3.59 14.95
N GLY A 225 6.66 2.71 15.93
CA GLY A 225 5.61 1.69 16.05
C GLY A 225 5.70 0.58 14.99
N MET A 226 6.85 0.41 14.35
CA MET A 226 7.09 -0.60 13.34
C MET A 226 7.85 -1.81 13.89
N ASN A 227 7.56 -2.99 13.36
CA ASN A 227 8.34 -4.18 13.67
C ASN A 227 9.66 -4.14 12.90
N LYS A 228 10.71 -4.75 13.47
CA LYS A 228 12.05 -4.87 12.84
C LYS A 228 12.05 -5.60 11.49
N GLU A 229 11.07 -6.48 11.27
CA GLU A 229 10.87 -7.24 10.03
C GLU A 229 10.28 -6.38 8.91
N ASN A 230 9.50 -5.36 9.25
CA ASN A 230 8.81 -4.49 8.30
C ASN A 230 9.63 -3.23 8.03
N ARG A 231 10.34 -3.20 6.92
CA ARG A 231 11.14 -2.03 6.55
C ARG A 231 10.26 -0.89 6.03
N PRO A 232 10.47 0.36 6.51
CA PRO A 232 9.65 1.50 6.12
C PRO A 232 9.79 1.89 4.65
N GLU A 233 10.92 1.59 4.00
CA GLU A 233 11.13 1.85 2.58
C GLU A 233 10.20 1.03 1.66
N TRP A 234 9.61 -0.08 2.15
CA TRP A 234 8.65 -0.89 1.38
C TRP A 234 7.31 -0.20 1.19
N ILE A 235 7.01 0.83 1.97
CA ILE A 235 5.84 1.69 1.76
C ILE A 235 5.92 2.46 0.43
N ILE A 236 7.15 2.71 -0.04
CA ILE A 236 7.39 3.33 -1.34
C ILE A 236 7.48 2.23 -2.40
N LEU A 237 6.42 2.12 -3.19
CA LEU A 237 6.24 1.04 -4.15
C LEU A 237 7.21 1.16 -5.33
N LYS A 238 7.94 0.10 -5.61
CA LYS A 238 8.69 -0.13 -6.87
C LYS A 238 8.02 -1.19 -7.73
N VAL A 239 7.25 -2.07 -7.09
CA VAL A 239 6.51 -3.15 -7.74
C VAL A 239 5.06 -3.05 -7.26
N LEU A 240 4.13 -3.01 -8.18
CA LEU A 240 2.70 -2.99 -7.89
C LEU A 240 2.14 -4.39 -8.06
N PRO A 241 1.56 -5.02 -7.02
CA PRO A 241 0.89 -6.29 -7.18
C PRO A 241 -0.41 -6.11 -7.98
N VAL A 242 -0.64 -7.01 -8.93
CA VAL A 242 -1.85 -7.05 -9.75
C VAL A 242 -2.73 -8.18 -9.25
N PRO A 243 -3.99 -7.92 -8.87
CA PRO A 243 -4.88 -8.95 -8.37
C PRO A 243 -5.24 -9.95 -9.48
N PRO A 244 -5.60 -11.19 -9.09
CA PRO A 244 -6.04 -12.23 -10.02
C PRO A 244 -7.19 -11.78 -10.92
N ILE A 245 -7.34 -12.42 -12.08
CA ILE A 245 -8.45 -12.15 -13.01
C ILE A 245 -9.79 -12.45 -12.37
N THR A 246 -9.87 -13.46 -11.51
CA THR A 246 -11.08 -13.83 -10.75
C THR A 246 -11.64 -12.70 -9.87
N VAL A 247 -10.78 -11.77 -9.42
CA VAL A 247 -11.19 -10.59 -8.63
C VAL A 247 -11.74 -9.46 -9.51
N ARG A 248 -11.36 -9.43 -10.80
CA ARG A 248 -11.70 -8.40 -11.78
C ARG A 248 -12.16 -9.03 -13.11
N PRO A 249 -13.26 -9.81 -13.09
CA PRO A 249 -13.71 -10.55 -14.26
C PRO A 249 -14.08 -9.62 -15.41
N SER A 250 -13.84 -10.07 -16.63
CA SER A 250 -14.32 -9.47 -17.87
C SER A 250 -15.54 -10.28 -18.36
N ILE A 251 -16.60 -9.58 -18.71
CA ILE A 251 -17.87 -10.19 -19.15
C ILE A 251 -18.07 -9.86 -20.62
N THR A 252 -18.34 -10.87 -21.45
CA THR A 252 -18.73 -10.69 -22.84
C THR A 252 -20.21 -10.38 -22.90
N LEU A 253 -20.58 -9.25 -23.51
CA LEU A 253 -21.96 -8.85 -23.75
C LEU A 253 -22.53 -9.57 -24.97
N ASP A 254 -23.86 -9.59 -25.08
CA ASP A 254 -24.57 -10.19 -26.23
C ASP A 254 -24.22 -9.52 -27.57
N SER A 255 -23.77 -8.27 -27.52
CA SER A 255 -23.21 -7.51 -28.66
C SER A 255 -21.83 -8.00 -29.15
N GLY A 256 -21.20 -8.90 -28.43
CA GLY A 256 -19.80 -9.31 -28.67
C GLY A 256 -18.74 -8.42 -28.01
N ASP A 257 -19.14 -7.26 -27.49
CA ASP A 257 -18.25 -6.37 -26.74
C ASP A 257 -17.91 -6.95 -25.37
N ARG A 258 -16.73 -6.66 -24.87
CA ARG A 258 -16.31 -7.04 -23.52
C ARG A 258 -16.46 -5.88 -22.55
N SER A 259 -17.16 -6.14 -21.45
CA SER A 259 -17.23 -5.21 -20.32
C SER A 259 -16.16 -5.58 -19.30
N GLU A 260 -15.24 -4.68 -19.09
CA GLU A 260 -14.13 -4.85 -18.15
C GLU A 260 -14.42 -4.18 -16.80
N ASP A 261 -13.80 -4.71 -15.76
CA ASP A 261 -13.94 -4.20 -14.40
C ASP A 261 -13.22 -2.86 -14.21
N ASP A 262 -13.72 -2.04 -13.27
CA ASP A 262 -13.13 -0.73 -12.92
C ASP A 262 -11.65 -0.84 -12.52
N LEU A 263 -11.24 -1.93 -11.83
CA LEU A 263 -9.83 -2.17 -11.49
C LEU A 263 -8.97 -2.40 -12.72
N THR A 264 -9.49 -3.11 -13.72
CA THR A 264 -8.77 -3.35 -14.97
C THR A 264 -8.53 -2.03 -15.71
N HIS A 265 -9.55 -1.16 -15.82
CA HIS A 265 -9.39 0.17 -16.40
C HIS A 265 -8.32 1.00 -15.70
N LYS A 266 -8.27 0.97 -14.37
CA LYS A 266 -7.22 1.70 -13.62
C LYS A 266 -5.84 1.12 -13.81
N LEU A 267 -5.71 -0.20 -13.92
CA LEU A 267 -4.43 -0.86 -14.21
C LEU A 267 -3.94 -0.56 -15.64
N VAL A 268 -4.85 -0.48 -16.61
CA VAL A 268 -4.53 -0.01 -17.98
C VAL A 268 -3.94 1.40 -17.93
N ASP A 269 -4.56 2.32 -17.19
CA ASP A 269 -4.06 3.69 -17.04
C ASP A 269 -2.65 3.70 -16.43
N VAL A 270 -2.41 2.93 -15.35
CA VAL A 270 -1.10 2.82 -14.71
C VAL A 270 -0.05 2.30 -15.70
N LEU A 271 -0.36 1.24 -16.45
CA LEU A 271 0.58 0.67 -17.44
C LEU A 271 0.93 1.65 -18.56
N ARG A 272 -0.08 2.33 -19.13
CA ARG A 272 0.13 3.32 -20.20
C ARG A 272 1.04 4.47 -19.76
N ILE A 273 0.80 5.00 -18.57
CA ILE A 273 1.65 6.07 -18.03
C ILE A 273 3.04 5.56 -17.67
N ASN A 274 3.14 4.37 -17.10
CA ASN A 274 4.43 3.75 -16.78
C ASN A 274 5.28 3.50 -18.04
N GLN A 275 4.65 3.05 -19.14
CA GLN A 275 5.30 2.89 -20.42
C GLN A 275 5.76 4.22 -21.02
N ARG A 276 4.88 5.24 -21.04
CA ARG A 276 5.25 6.60 -21.48
C ARG A 276 6.41 7.16 -20.68
N LEU A 277 6.41 6.94 -19.36
CA LEU A 277 7.48 7.40 -18.49
C LEU A 277 8.81 6.73 -18.84
N ARG A 278 8.80 5.43 -19.14
CA ARG A 278 9.98 4.69 -19.62
C ARG A 278 10.49 5.25 -20.94
N GLU A 279 9.62 5.38 -21.93
CA GLU A 279 9.96 5.88 -23.26
C GLU A 279 10.56 7.30 -23.20
N ASN A 280 9.97 8.22 -22.45
CA ASN A 280 10.48 9.57 -22.29
C ASN A 280 11.81 9.62 -21.55
N ARG A 281 12.00 8.78 -20.54
CA ARG A 281 13.27 8.69 -19.81
C ARG A 281 14.38 8.13 -20.71
N ASP A 282 14.08 7.07 -21.48
CA ASP A 282 15.04 6.43 -22.37
C ASP A 282 15.37 7.33 -23.60
N ALA A 283 14.43 8.16 -24.02
CA ALA A 283 14.63 9.20 -25.03
C ALA A 283 15.38 10.45 -24.52
N GLY A 284 15.71 10.51 -23.22
CA GLY A 284 16.40 11.68 -22.65
C GLY A 284 15.56 12.94 -22.57
N ALA A 285 14.23 12.81 -22.39
CA ALA A 285 13.31 13.95 -22.28
C ALA A 285 13.69 14.89 -21.13
N PRO A 286 13.34 16.21 -21.23
CA PRO A 286 13.57 17.18 -20.16
C PRO A 286 13.00 16.70 -18.82
N GLN A 287 13.72 16.98 -17.74
CA GLN A 287 13.35 16.53 -16.38
C GLN A 287 11.93 16.96 -15.99
N LEU A 288 11.48 18.13 -16.42
CA LEU A 288 10.13 18.63 -16.15
C LEU A 288 9.04 17.68 -16.67
N ILE A 289 9.21 17.16 -17.90
CA ILE A 289 8.27 16.21 -18.51
C ILE A 289 8.27 14.88 -17.74
N VAL A 290 9.44 14.42 -17.33
CA VAL A 290 9.57 13.20 -16.54
C VAL A 290 8.90 13.36 -15.17
N GLU A 291 9.05 14.52 -14.53
CA GLU A 291 8.40 14.82 -13.25
C GLU A 291 6.88 14.91 -13.37
N ASP A 292 6.36 15.53 -14.44
CA ASP A 292 4.91 15.60 -14.71
C ASP A 292 4.31 14.21 -14.94
N LEU A 293 4.98 13.36 -15.73
CA LEU A 293 4.55 11.97 -15.93
C LEU A 293 4.65 11.14 -14.63
N TRP A 294 5.64 11.42 -13.80
CA TRP A 294 5.76 10.78 -12.50
C TRP A 294 4.63 11.17 -11.55
N GLU A 295 4.26 12.46 -11.53
CA GLU A 295 3.12 12.95 -10.75
C GLU A 295 1.80 12.33 -11.25
N LEU A 296 1.65 12.15 -12.58
CA LEU A 296 0.51 11.47 -13.18
C LEU A 296 0.48 9.97 -12.82
N LEU A 297 1.63 9.29 -12.82
CA LEU A 297 1.74 7.90 -12.35
C LEU A 297 1.32 7.79 -10.88
N GLN A 298 1.81 8.71 -10.03
CA GLN A 298 1.42 8.80 -8.62
C GLN A 298 -0.09 8.97 -8.47
N TYR A 299 -0.72 9.82 -9.28
CA TYR A 299 -2.18 10.02 -9.29
C TYR A 299 -2.92 8.73 -9.64
N HIS A 300 -2.52 8.01 -10.70
CA HIS A 300 -3.19 6.78 -11.12
C HIS A 300 -3.05 5.67 -10.08
N VAL A 301 -1.89 5.51 -9.47
CA VAL A 301 -1.68 4.53 -8.38
C VAL A 301 -2.46 4.92 -7.13
N THR A 302 -2.52 6.20 -6.78
CA THR A 302 -3.31 6.68 -5.64
C THR A 302 -4.79 6.39 -5.83
N THR A 303 -5.36 6.73 -6.99
CA THR A 303 -6.77 6.47 -7.30
C THR A 303 -7.08 4.99 -7.51
N TYR A 304 -6.10 4.16 -7.83
CA TYR A 304 -6.24 2.70 -7.85
C TYR A 304 -6.46 2.13 -6.44
N PHE A 305 -5.73 2.63 -5.44
CA PHE A 305 -5.93 2.22 -4.05
C PHE A 305 -7.16 2.87 -3.42
N ASP A 306 -7.30 4.19 -3.52
CA ASP A 306 -8.42 4.94 -2.96
C ASP A 306 -8.86 6.09 -3.87
N ASN A 307 -10.03 5.93 -4.48
CA ASN A 307 -10.63 6.92 -5.37
C ASN A 307 -11.45 8.00 -4.63
N GLN A 308 -11.50 7.98 -3.30
CA GLN A 308 -12.19 8.95 -2.46
C GLN A 308 -11.25 9.79 -1.60
N THR A 309 -9.97 9.82 -1.96
CA THR A 309 -8.97 10.61 -1.25
C THR A 309 -9.27 12.10 -1.39
N SER A 310 -9.34 12.82 -0.25
CA SER A 310 -9.54 14.27 -0.25
C SER A 310 -8.37 15.01 -0.92
N GLY A 311 -8.68 16.05 -1.68
CA GLY A 311 -7.68 16.86 -2.38
C GLY A 311 -7.19 16.31 -3.72
N ILE A 312 -7.74 15.19 -4.16
CA ILE A 312 -7.48 14.62 -5.50
C ILE A 312 -8.81 14.43 -6.24
N PRO A 313 -8.91 14.84 -7.52
CA PRO A 313 -10.11 14.59 -8.31
C PRO A 313 -10.32 13.09 -8.49
N PRO A 314 -11.54 12.57 -8.25
CA PRO A 314 -11.82 11.14 -8.40
C PRO A 314 -11.77 10.72 -9.87
N ALA A 315 -11.20 9.55 -10.12
CA ALA A 315 -11.23 8.92 -11.42
C ALA A 315 -12.68 8.50 -11.78
N ARG A 316 -13.09 8.78 -13.02
CA ARG A 316 -14.43 8.53 -13.53
C ARG A 316 -14.39 7.66 -14.78
N HIS A 317 -15.42 6.86 -14.96
CA HIS A 317 -15.70 6.16 -16.20
C HIS A 317 -16.19 7.16 -17.27
N ARG A 318 -16.20 6.76 -18.56
CA ARG A 318 -16.72 7.60 -19.68
C ARG A 318 -18.16 8.05 -19.44
N SER A 319 -18.96 7.25 -18.73
CA SER A 319 -20.34 7.60 -18.33
C SER A 319 -20.45 8.63 -17.19
N GLY A 320 -19.35 9.18 -16.70
CA GLY A 320 -19.32 10.11 -15.57
C GLY A 320 -19.39 9.45 -14.17
N ARG A 321 -19.67 8.14 -14.09
CA ARG A 321 -19.69 7.39 -12.84
C ARG A 321 -18.29 7.30 -12.23
N THR A 322 -18.17 7.49 -10.91
CA THR A 322 -16.91 7.29 -10.18
C THR A 322 -16.53 5.82 -10.14
N LEU A 323 -15.26 5.51 -10.44
CA LEU A 323 -14.76 4.13 -10.42
C LEU A 323 -14.70 3.58 -8.99
N LYS A 324 -15.13 2.33 -8.81
CA LYS A 324 -14.98 1.57 -7.55
C LYS A 324 -13.64 0.86 -7.56
N THR A 325 -12.68 1.40 -6.78
CA THR A 325 -11.34 0.84 -6.65
C THR A 325 -11.18 0.03 -5.35
N LEU A 326 -9.96 -0.35 -4.98
CA LEU A 326 -9.74 -1.33 -3.90
C LEU A 326 -10.41 -0.93 -2.57
N THR A 327 -10.19 0.30 -2.09
CA THR A 327 -10.76 0.77 -0.82
C THR A 327 -12.29 0.79 -0.87
N GLN A 328 -12.89 1.22 -1.97
CA GLN A 328 -14.35 1.27 -2.14
C GLN A 328 -14.99 -0.13 -2.19
N ARG A 329 -14.22 -1.16 -2.60
CA ARG A 329 -14.69 -2.56 -2.56
C ARG A 329 -14.69 -3.17 -1.18
N LEU A 330 -13.83 -2.70 -0.29
CA LEU A 330 -13.71 -3.20 1.08
C LEU A 330 -14.60 -2.44 2.05
N LYS A 331 -14.70 -1.11 1.85
CA LYS A 331 -15.36 -0.15 2.76
C LYS A 331 -16.86 -0.03 2.48
N GLY A 332 -17.63 0.28 3.51
CA GLY A 332 -19.04 0.66 3.40
C GLY A 332 -20.03 -0.51 3.56
N LYS A 333 -21.34 -0.22 3.37
CA LYS A 333 -22.45 -1.16 3.55
C LYS A 333 -22.38 -2.33 2.56
N GLU A 334 -22.00 -2.05 1.32
CA GLU A 334 -21.89 -3.03 0.23
C GLU A 334 -20.47 -3.60 0.08
N GLY A 335 -19.55 -3.19 0.98
CA GLY A 335 -18.17 -3.67 0.97
C GLY A 335 -18.03 -5.12 1.42
N ARG A 336 -16.91 -5.74 1.06
CA ARG A 336 -16.63 -7.17 1.34
C ARG A 336 -16.75 -7.54 2.81
N PHE A 337 -16.35 -6.68 3.73
CA PHE A 337 -16.43 -6.96 5.15
C PHE A 337 -17.88 -7.06 5.65
N ARG A 338 -18.75 -6.12 5.29
CA ARG A 338 -20.13 -6.10 5.79
C ARG A 338 -21.06 -7.01 5.01
N SER A 339 -20.98 -7.07 3.68
CA SER A 339 -21.97 -7.78 2.85
C SER A 339 -21.57 -9.21 2.46
N ASN A 340 -20.29 -9.60 2.64
CA ASN A 340 -19.80 -10.92 2.24
C ASN A 340 -19.12 -11.72 3.36
N LEU A 341 -18.61 -11.06 4.41
CA LEU A 341 -17.92 -11.72 5.52
C LEU A 341 -18.77 -11.74 6.79
N SER A 342 -19.22 -10.58 7.29
CA SER A 342 -20.05 -10.50 8.49
C SER A 342 -21.50 -10.98 8.22
N GLY A 343 -22.03 -10.71 7.03
CA GLY A 343 -23.32 -11.20 6.57
C GLY A 343 -23.18 -11.76 5.16
N LYS A 344 -23.75 -12.93 4.89
CA LYS A 344 -23.74 -13.61 3.59
C LYS A 344 -25.15 -13.96 3.15
N ARG A 345 -25.40 -13.95 1.84
CA ARG A 345 -26.59 -14.60 1.31
C ARG A 345 -26.46 -16.12 1.46
N VAL A 346 -27.48 -16.74 2.00
CA VAL A 346 -27.55 -18.19 2.17
C VAL A 346 -28.54 -18.79 1.17
N ASN A 347 -28.22 -19.95 0.61
CA ASN A 347 -29.08 -20.67 -0.32
C ASN A 347 -30.11 -21.57 0.40
N SER A 348 -30.28 -21.40 1.71
CA SER A 348 -31.20 -22.19 2.52
C SER A 348 -32.62 -21.68 2.37
N VAL A 349 -33.50 -22.49 1.81
CA VAL A 349 -34.94 -22.20 1.64
C VAL A 349 -35.68 -22.16 2.99
N SER A 350 -35.19 -22.86 4.00
CA SER A 350 -35.78 -22.87 5.35
C SER A 350 -35.84 -21.50 6.02
N TYR A 351 -34.94 -20.60 5.65
CA TYR A 351 -34.95 -19.24 6.16
C TYR A 351 -36.05 -18.35 5.58
N THR A 352 -36.52 -18.64 4.37
CA THR A 352 -37.60 -17.93 3.68
C THR A 352 -38.97 -18.37 4.14
N HIS A 353 -39.06 -19.50 4.84
CA HIS A 353 -40.28 -20.11 5.35
C HIS A 353 -40.42 -20.03 6.88
N LEU A 354 -39.61 -19.23 7.54
CA LEU A 354 -39.89 -18.79 8.91
C LEU A 354 -41.15 -17.89 8.88
N THR A 355 -42.29 -18.51 8.73
CA THR A 355 -43.52 -17.87 9.16
C THR A 355 -43.39 -17.62 10.65
N LEU A 356 -43.51 -16.35 11.05
CA LEU A 356 -43.83 -16.04 12.44
C LEU A 356 -44.97 -16.97 12.85
N PRO A 357 -44.87 -17.67 14.02
CA PRO A 357 -45.99 -18.38 14.52
C PRO A 357 -47.10 -17.35 14.77
N THR A 358 -48.02 -17.24 13.87
CA THR A 358 -49.26 -16.55 14.10
C THR A 358 -50.01 -17.41 15.12
N SER A 359 -49.80 -17.14 16.38
CA SER A 359 -50.71 -17.57 17.42
C SER A 359 -52.01 -16.82 17.18
N TYR A 360 -52.83 -17.35 16.31
CA TYR A 360 -54.27 -17.05 16.40
C TYR A 360 -54.76 -17.80 17.62
N ALA A 361 -54.74 -17.13 18.76
CA ALA A 361 -55.67 -17.43 19.82
C ALA A 361 -57.04 -16.97 19.30
N VAL A 362 -57.88 -17.90 18.98
CA VAL A 362 -59.36 -17.73 18.89
C VAL A 362 -59.87 -17.84 20.28
#